data_9bc77e143292f3279d01268e0d3b35a6
#
_entry.id   9bc77e143292f3279d01268e0d3b35a6
#
_cell.length_a   1.000
_cell.length_b   1.000
_cell.length_c   1.000
_cell.angle_alpha   90.00
_cell.angle_beta   90.00
_cell.angle_gamma   90.00
#
_symmetry.space_group_name_H-M   'P 1'
#
loop_
_entity.id
_entity.type
_entity.pdbx_description
1 polymer ?
#
loop_
_entity_poly.entity_id
_entity_poly.type
_entity_poly.pdbx_seq_one_letter_code
_entity_poly.pdbx_strand_id
1 'polypeptide(L)'
;YDRHNGKVINQITKGQWYVREVLHVDEEQRVIYFSANGMVPNEDPYLLRYYRIHFDGSGLTCLTPEEGMHQATFSADRKYFVDVYSLAHKAPVAILKEAEQGKVVMPLETANISELTKAGWRAPEVFCAKGRDGQTDMWGIIVRPTNFDPNKKYPVIEYIYAGPGSHYTPKSFLAYN
;
A
#
# COMPACT_ATOMS: atom_id res chain seq x y z
N TYR A 1 -11.31 5.76 24.39
CA TYR A 1 -12.23 5.46 25.50
C TYR A 1 -11.57 5.75 26.85
N ASP A 2 -12.37 6.20 27.80
CA ASP A 2 -11.97 6.26 29.22
C ASP A 2 -11.87 4.83 29.77
N ARG A 3 -10.71 4.45 30.30
CA ARG A 3 -10.46 3.09 30.81
C ARG A 3 -11.23 2.75 32.10
N HIS A 4 -11.71 3.76 32.84
CA HIS A 4 -12.43 3.55 34.10
C HIS A 4 -13.93 3.32 33.91
N ASN A 5 -14.52 3.91 32.88
CA ASN A 5 -15.97 3.88 32.68
C ASN A 5 -16.41 3.50 31.25
N GLY A 6 -15.45 3.26 30.33
CA GLY A 6 -15.70 2.86 28.95
C GLY A 6 -16.34 3.93 28.06
N LYS A 7 -16.45 5.16 28.53
CA LYS A 7 -17.02 6.24 27.71
C LYS A 7 -16.10 6.61 26.56
N VAL A 8 -16.70 6.92 25.41
CA VAL A 8 -15.98 7.49 24.27
C VAL A 8 -15.48 8.88 24.65
N ILE A 9 -14.19 9.11 24.54
CA ILE A 9 -13.58 10.44 24.73
C ILE A 9 -13.68 11.22 23.42
N ASN A 10 -13.14 10.68 22.33
CA ASN A 10 -13.23 11.24 21.00
C ASN A 10 -13.00 10.16 19.92
N GLN A 11 -13.41 10.47 18.70
CA GLN A 11 -13.04 9.71 17.51
C GLN A 11 -11.74 10.28 16.96
N ILE A 12 -10.67 9.46 16.90
CA ILE A 12 -9.33 9.89 16.48
C ILE A 12 -9.26 10.02 14.96
N THR A 13 -9.73 9.00 14.23
CA THR A 13 -9.68 8.96 12.77
C THR A 13 -11.07 9.18 12.16
N LYS A 14 -11.16 9.95 11.05
CA LYS A 14 -12.41 10.23 10.33
C LYS A 14 -12.17 10.14 8.82
N GLY A 15 -13.15 9.65 8.06
CA GLY A 15 -13.09 9.55 6.61
C GLY A 15 -13.60 8.21 6.07
N GLN A 16 -13.68 8.11 4.72
CA GLN A 16 -14.08 6.89 4.01
C GLN A 16 -12.85 6.06 3.65
N TRP A 17 -12.18 5.52 4.65
CA TRP A 17 -10.97 4.73 4.52
C TRP A 17 -10.83 3.77 5.70
N TYR A 18 -9.89 2.84 5.62
CA TYR A 18 -9.80 1.72 6.56
C TYR A 18 -8.43 1.69 7.27
N VAL A 19 -8.45 1.75 8.61
CA VAL A 19 -7.26 1.47 9.45
C VAL A 19 -7.00 -0.02 9.42
N ARG A 20 -5.80 -0.42 8.98
CA ARG A 20 -5.40 -1.83 8.91
C ARG A 20 -4.81 -2.30 10.22
N GLU A 21 -3.90 -1.53 10.78
CA GLU A 21 -3.16 -1.91 11.96
C GLU A 21 -2.70 -0.69 12.75
N VAL A 22 -2.76 -0.76 14.07
CA VAL A 22 -2.08 0.16 14.97
C VAL A 22 -0.69 -0.39 15.28
N LEU A 23 0.34 0.28 14.81
CA LEU A 23 1.73 -0.17 14.89
C LEU A 23 2.39 0.21 16.21
N HIS A 24 2.08 1.38 16.71
CA HIS A 24 2.66 1.93 17.92
C HIS A 24 1.81 3.05 18.50
N VAL A 25 1.76 3.09 19.83
CA VAL A 25 1.14 4.17 20.60
C VAL A 25 2.22 4.80 21.47
N ASP A 26 2.55 6.06 21.16
CA ASP A 26 3.46 6.87 21.98
C ASP A 26 2.63 7.67 22.98
N GLU A 27 2.63 7.22 24.24
CA GLU A 27 1.85 7.84 25.31
C GLU A 27 2.46 9.17 25.77
N GLU A 28 3.79 9.34 25.66
CA GLU A 28 4.47 10.57 26.06
C GLU A 28 4.18 11.71 25.07
N GLN A 29 4.34 11.45 23.78
CA GLN A 29 4.04 12.42 22.72
C GLN A 29 2.54 12.45 22.35
N ARG A 30 1.74 11.50 22.86
CA ARG A 30 0.31 11.33 22.56
C ARG A 30 0.06 11.16 21.07
N VAL A 31 0.82 10.28 20.42
CA VAL A 31 0.79 10.00 18.98
C VAL A 31 0.54 8.52 18.74
N ILE A 32 -0.21 8.21 17.69
CA ILE A 32 -0.45 6.85 17.19
C ILE A 32 0.17 6.72 15.81
N TYR A 33 0.94 5.66 15.59
CA TYR A 33 1.42 5.22 14.29
C TYR A 33 0.57 4.06 13.82
N PHE A 34 0.09 4.12 12.59
CA PHE A 34 -0.83 3.13 12.05
C PHE A 34 -0.68 2.97 10.54
N SER A 35 -1.16 1.87 10.01
CA SER A 35 -1.31 1.66 8.57
C SER A 35 -2.77 1.75 8.15
N ALA A 36 -3.01 2.23 6.94
CA ALA A 36 -4.34 2.42 6.39
C ALA A 36 -4.39 2.24 4.87
N ASN A 37 -5.58 1.92 4.38
CA ASN A 37 -5.91 1.78 2.96
C ASN A 37 -6.98 2.81 2.55
N GLY A 38 -6.97 3.22 1.27
CA GLY A 38 -8.06 3.98 0.65
C GLY A 38 -8.11 5.46 0.98
N MET A 39 -7.02 6.06 1.53
CA MET A 39 -6.99 7.48 1.88
C MET A 39 -6.70 8.39 0.68
N VAL A 40 -6.13 7.87 -0.40
CA VAL A 40 -5.78 8.65 -1.59
C VAL A 40 -6.91 8.51 -2.63
N PRO A 41 -7.59 9.60 -3.01
CA PRO A 41 -8.64 9.55 -4.01
C PRO A 41 -8.14 9.08 -5.38
N ASN A 42 -8.94 8.30 -6.09
CA ASN A 42 -8.67 7.80 -7.45
C ASN A 42 -7.45 6.87 -7.57
N GLU A 43 -6.93 6.39 -6.46
CA GLU A 43 -5.89 5.37 -6.38
C GLU A 43 -6.52 4.01 -6.04
N ASP A 44 -5.83 2.91 -6.34
CA ASP A 44 -6.24 1.58 -5.90
C ASP A 44 -6.42 1.57 -4.37
N PRO A 45 -7.64 1.38 -3.85
CA PRO A 45 -7.92 1.52 -2.42
C PRO A 45 -7.26 0.43 -1.56
N TYR A 46 -6.62 -0.56 -2.17
CA TYR A 46 -5.90 -1.62 -1.46
C TYR A 46 -4.42 -1.31 -1.24
N LEU A 47 -3.89 -0.22 -1.79
CA LEU A 47 -2.52 0.21 -1.52
C LEU A 47 -2.39 0.65 -0.06
N LEU A 48 -1.42 0.04 0.64
CA LEU A 48 -1.17 0.27 2.05
C LEU A 48 -0.19 1.41 2.24
N ARG A 49 -0.53 2.35 3.11
CA ARG A 49 0.32 3.47 3.51
C ARG A 49 0.43 3.55 5.02
N TYR A 50 1.46 4.24 5.50
CA TYR A 50 1.75 4.45 6.92
C TYR A 50 1.50 5.89 7.31
N TYR A 51 0.92 6.07 8.48
CA TYR A 51 0.45 7.36 8.98
C TYR A 51 0.78 7.53 10.47
N ARG A 52 0.77 8.76 10.91
CA ARG A 52 0.72 9.12 12.32
C ARG A 52 -0.38 10.16 12.58
N ILE A 53 -0.88 10.18 13.82
CA ILE A 53 -1.95 11.11 14.23
C ILE A 53 -1.87 11.34 15.74
N HIS A 54 -2.24 12.53 16.22
CA HIS A 54 -2.36 12.79 17.66
C HIS A 54 -3.63 12.15 18.25
N PHE A 55 -3.64 11.92 19.56
CA PHE A 55 -4.78 11.33 20.27
C PHE A 55 -6.08 12.12 20.16
N ASP A 56 -5.99 13.42 19.94
CA ASP A 56 -7.14 14.30 19.70
C ASP A 56 -7.66 14.28 18.26
N GLY A 57 -6.99 13.56 17.37
CA GLY A 57 -7.32 13.46 15.95
C GLY A 57 -6.69 14.55 15.08
N SER A 58 -5.88 15.44 15.66
CA SER A 58 -5.13 16.44 14.91
C SER A 58 -3.83 15.89 14.32
N GLY A 59 -3.20 16.63 13.41
CA GLY A 59 -1.85 16.33 12.92
C GLY A 59 -1.73 15.01 12.13
N LEU A 60 -2.80 14.58 11.43
CA LEU A 60 -2.71 13.42 10.54
C LEU A 60 -1.64 13.65 9.47
N THR A 61 -0.62 12.81 9.47
CA THR A 61 0.53 12.89 8.58
C THR A 61 0.72 11.57 7.84
N CYS A 62 0.81 11.61 6.51
CA CYS A 62 1.21 10.47 5.71
C CYS A 62 2.74 10.35 5.73
N LEU A 63 3.26 9.22 6.21
CA LEU A 63 4.69 8.95 6.30
C LEU A 63 5.26 8.35 5.00
N THR A 64 4.38 7.75 4.18
CA THR A 64 4.73 7.07 2.92
C THR A 64 3.86 7.59 1.78
N PRO A 65 4.09 8.84 1.30
CA PRO A 65 3.22 9.47 0.31
C PRO A 65 3.41 8.95 -1.12
N GLU A 66 4.50 8.24 -1.41
CA GLU A 66 4.78 7.70 -2.73
C GLU A 66 3.71 6.69 -3.17
N GLU A 67 3.44 6.60 -4.47
CA GLU A 67 2.50 5.63 -5.01
C GLU A 67 3.08 4.21 -4.92
N GLY A 68 2.43 3.35 -4.17
CA GLY A 68 2.87 1.96 -4.00
C GLY A 68 2.22 1.23 -2.85
N MET A 69 2.50 -0.06 -2.80
CA MET A 69 2.27 -0.92 -1.65
C MET A 69 3.48 -0.83 -0.74
N HIS A 70 3.33 -0.24 0.43
CA HIS A 70 4.41 0.07 1.35
C HIS A 70 4.59 -1.01 2.42
N GLN A 71 5.84 -1.20 2.84
CA GLN A 71 6.23 -1.97 4.00
C GLN A 71 7.25 -1.16 4.80
N ALA A 72 6.84 -0.66 5.97
CA ALA A 72 7.71 0.12 6.85
C ALA A 72 8.26 -0.74 7.99
N THR A 73 9.58 -0.68 8.18
CA THR A 73 10.28 -1.30 9.30
C THR A 73 10.93 -0.21 10.15
N PHE A 74 10.41 0.00 11.35
CA PHE A 74 10.87 1.06 12.25
C PHE A 74 12.11 0.64 13.03
N SER A 75 13.01 1.62 13.28
CA SER A 75 14.12 1.46 14.23
C SER A 75 13.60 1.24 15.65
N ALA A 76 14.46 0.67 16.53
CA ALA A 76 14.08 0.39 17.93
C ALA A 76 13.68 1.65 18.70
N ASP A 77 14.34 2.78 18.44
CA ASP A 77 14.06 4.08 19.06
C ASP A 77 12.93 4.87 18.34
N ARG A 78 12.33 4.28 17.28
CA ARG A 78 11.23 4.87 16.50
C ARG A 78 11.54 6.23 15.86
N LYS A 79 12.80 6.62 15.73
CA LYS A 79 13.17 7.87 15.06
C LYS A 79 13.22 7.76 13.55
N TYR A 80 13.50 6.56 13.05
CA TYR A 80 13.63 6.28 11.63
C TYR A 80 12.86 5.02 11.24
N PHE A 81 12.60 4.88 9.95
CA PHE A 81 12.11 3.63 9.38
C PHE A 81 12.67 3.44 7.96
N VAL A 82 12.82 2.19 7.58
CA VAL A 82 13.05 1.79 6.20
C VAL A 82 11.70 1.54 5.56
N ASP A 83 11.41 2.27 4.51
CA ASP A 83 10.22 2.10 3.66
C ASP A 83 10.62 1.35 2.40
N VAL A 84 10.06 0.16 2.22
CA VAL A 84 10.17 -0.61 0.97
C VAL A 84 8.83 -0.58 0.29
N TYR A 85 8.78 -0.05 -0.93
CA TYR A 85 7.54 0.01 -1.67
C TYR A 85 7.70 -0.39 -3.13
N SER A 86 6.63 -0.90 -3.71
CA SER A 86 6.56 -1.32 -5.10
C SER A 86 5.12 -1.29 -5.60
N LEU A 87 4.94 -1.48 -6.90
CA LEU A 87 3.66 -1.84 -7.50
C LEU A 87 3.82 -3.16 -8.26
N ALA A 88 2.74 -3.81 -8.63
CA ALA A 88 2.81 -5.05 -9.40
C ALA A 88 3.68 -4.90 -10.68
N HIS A 89 3.69 -3.71 -11.27
CA HIS A 89 4.41 -3.37 -12.50
C HIS A 89 5.66 -2.49 -12.30
N LYS A 90 5.98 -2.09 -11.05
CA LYS A 90 7.16 -1.27 -10.72
C LYS A 90 8.05 -1.98 -9.70
N ALA A 91 9.33 -2.06 -10.01
CA ALA A 91 10.34 -2.68 -9.13
C ALA A 91 10.40 -2.04 -7.75
N PRO A 92 10.81 -2.80 -6.70
CA PRO A 92 10.94 -2.28 -5.35
C PRO A 92 11.97 -1.17 -5.21
N VAL A 93 11.61 -0.19 -4.38
CA VAL A 93 12.49 0.89 -3.92
C VAL A 93 12.54 0.85 -2.40
N ALA A 94 13.74 1.00 -1.83
CA ALA A 94 13.98 1.08 -0.41
C ALA A 94 14.54 2.45 -0.04
N ILE A 95 13.93 3.13 0.93
CA ILE A 95 14.29 4.49 1.36
C ILE A 95 14.34 4.53 2.89
N LEU A 96 15.36 5.19 3.45
CA LEU A 96 15.40 5.55 4.86
C LEU A 96 14.65 6.87 5.07
N LYS A 97 13.71 6.87 5.99
CA LYS A 97 12.89 8.04 6.34
C LYS A 97 12.91 8.30 7.84
N GLU A 98 12.71 9.56 8.23
CA GLU A 98 12.42 9.90 9.62
C GLU A 98 10.95 9.59 9.96
N ALA A 99 10.69 9.18 11.21
CA ALA A 99 9.37 8.72 11.60
C ALA A 99 8.40 9.86 11.97
N GLU A 100 8.88 11.08 12.18
CA GLU A 100 8.03 12.18 12.62
C GLU A 100 7.17 12.73 11.48
N GLN A 101 7.77 12.95 10.29
CA GLN A 101 7.07 13.52 9.14
C GLN A 101 7.19 12.67 7.85
N GLY A 102 7.86 11.52 7.91
CA GLY A 102 8.12 10.70 6.73
C GLY A 102 9.14 11.31 5.77
N LYS A 103 9.94 12.27 6.23
CA LYS A 103 10.94 12.94 5.40
C LYS A 103 12.04 11.97 5.00
N VAL A 104 12.38 11.98 3.71
CA VAL A 104 13.47 11.16 3.18
C VAL A 104 14.81 11.61 3.76
N VAL A 105 15.51 10.68 4.40
CA VAL A 105 16.89 10.86 4.88
C VAL A 105 17.86 10.52 3.76
N MET A 106 17.68 9.34 3.15
CA MET A 106 18.48 8.90 2.01
C MET A 106 17.81 7.73 1.26
N PRO A 107 18.02 7.61 -0.05
CA PRO A 107 17.71 6.39 -0.77
C PRO A 107 18.68 5.28 -0.33
N LEU A 108 18.18 4.05 -0.23
CA LEU A 108 19.00 2.89 0.11
C LEU A 108 19.26 2.02 -1.13
N GLU A 109 18.19 1.62 -1.82
CA GLU A 109 18.30 0.70 -2.95
C GLU A 109 17.10 0.86 -3.91
N THR A 110 17.35 0.59 -5.18
CA THR A 110 16.31 0.38 -6.19
C THR A 110 16.60 -0.93 -6.90
N ALA A 111 15.67 -1.88 -6.86
CA ALA A 111 15.88 -3.19 -7.43
C ALA A 111 16.14 -3.11 -8.95
N ASN A 112 17.27 -3.68 -9.39
CA ASN A 112 17.60 -3.76 -10.79
C ASN A 112 16.96 -5.01 -11.41
N ILE A 113 16.00 -4.78 -12.32
CA ILE A 113 15.27 -5.85 -13.02
C ILE A 113 15.76 -6.08 -14.46
N SER A 114 16.93 -5.56 -14.84
CA SER A 114 17.42 -5.64 -16.23
C SER A 114 17.60 -7.08 -16.71
N GLU A 115 18.15 -7.96 -15.88
CA GLU A 115 18.32 -9.39 -16.21
C GLU A 115 16.98 -10.12 -16.32
N LEU A 116 16.03 -9.77 -15.45
CA LEU A 116 14.67 -10.31 -15.51
C LEU A 116 13.99 -9.92 -16.84
N THR A 117 14.10 -8.65 -17.21
CA THR A 117 13.57 -8.15 -18.49
C THR A 117 14.24 -8.80 -19.69
N LYS A 118 15.58 -8.98 -19.68
CA LYS A 118 16.31 -9.72 -20.73
C LYS A 118 15.87 -11.17 -20.85
N ALA A 119 15.51 -11.81 -19.73
CA ALA A 119 14.95 -13.15 -19.70
C ALA A 119 13.52 -13.26 -20.25
N GLY A 120 12.91 -12.12 -20.64
CA GLY A 120 11.59 -12.08 -21.25
C GLY A 120 10.46 -11.69 -20.30
N TRP A 121 10.76 -11.37 -19.04
CA TRP A 121 9.72 -10.88 -18.11
C TRP A 121 9.10 -9.59 -18.63
N ARG A 122 7.79 -9.49 -18.50
CA ARG A 122 7.01 -8.29 -18.82
C ARG A 122 6.20 -7.86 -17.60
N ALA A 123 6.15 -6.56 -17.36
CA ALA A 123 5.31 -6.01 -16.32
C ALA A 123 3.84 -6.36 -16.55
N PRO A 124 3.10 -6.79 -15.51
CA PRO A 124 1.66 -6.96 -15.63
C PRO A 124 0.97 -5.62 -15.90
N GLU A 125 -0.15 -5.67 -16.60
CA GLU A 125 -1.00 -4.51 -16.87
C GLU A 125 -2.00 -4.36 -15.73
N VAL A 126 -1.92 -3.27 -14.98
CA VAL A 126 -2.93 -2.96 -13.95
C VAL A 126 -4.14 -2.31 -14.63
N PHE A 127 -5.32 -2.74 -14.30
CA PHE A 127 -6.57 -2.16 -14.81
C PHE A 127 -7.58 -1.95 -13.70
N CYS A 128 -8.51 -1.03 -13.97
CA CYS A 128 -9.71 -0.82 -13.19
C CYS A 128 -10.92 -0.90 -14.14
N ALA A 129 -11.90 -1.72 -13.81
CA ALA A 129 -13.14 -1.85 -14.56
C ALA A 129 -14.34 -1.69 -13.63
N LYS A 130 -15.46 -1.21 -14.18
CA LYS A 130 -16.69 -1.14 -13.39
C LYS A 130 -17.30 -2.53 -13.21
N GLY A 131 -17.75 -2.78 -11.99
CA GLY A 131 -18.52 -3.98 -11.64
C GLY A 131 -19.88 -4.03 -12.33
N ARG A 132 -20.64 -5.11 -12.11
CA ARG A 132 -21.98 -5.30 -12.69
C ARG A 132 -22.96 -4.17 -12.36
N ASP A 133 -22.78 -3.49 -11.22
CA ASP A 133 -23.58 -2.35 -10.78
C ASP A 133 -23.26 -1.04 -11.52
N GLY A 134 -22.24 -1.04 -12.39
CA GLY A 134 -21.76 0.13 -13.12
C GLY A 134 -21.08 1.20 -12.25
N GLN A 135 -20.89 0.97 -10.97
CA GLN A 135 -20.38 1.94 -10.01
C GLN A 135 -19.10 1.47 -9.30
N THR A 136 -19.11 0.23 -8.79
CA THR A 136 -17.99 -0.34 -8.03
C THR A 136 -16.75 -0.53 -8.90
N ASP A 137 -15.62 -0.01 -8.46
CA ASP A 137 -14.34 -0.20 -9.13
C ASP A 137 -13.74 -1.58 -8.78
N MET A 138 -13.48 -2.35 -9.85
CA MET A 138 -12.87 -3.68 -9.78
C MET A 138 -11.44 -3.60 -10.28
N TRP A 139 -10.48 -3.81 -9.37
CA TRP A 139 -9.06 -3.74 -9.68
C TRP A 139 -8.49 -5.11 -10.01
N GLY A 140 -7.72 -5.19 -11.07
CA GLY A 140 -7.09 -6.40 -11.53
C GLY A 140 -5.75 -6.18 -12.20
N ILE A 141 -5.07 -7.28 -12.50
CA ILE A 141 -3.88 -7.30 -13.35
C ILE A 141 -4.06 -8.27 -14.50
N ILE A 142 -3.45 -7.98 -15.64
CA ILE A 142 -3.36 -8.89 -16.78
C ILE A 142 -1.90 -9.26 -16.98
N VAL A 143 -1.61 -10.56 -16.92
CA VAL A 143 -0.28 -11.11 -17.25
C VAL A 143 -0.36 -11.71 -18.65
N ARG A 144 0.47 -11.21 -19.56
CA ARG A 144 0.52 -11.69 -20.94
C ARG A 144 1.70 -12.63 -21.16
N PRO A 145 1.59 -13.60 -22.09
CA PRO A 145 2.75 -14.43 -22.47
C PRO A 145 3.93 -13.58 -22.93
N THR A 146 5.15 -14.04 -22.70
CA THR A 146 6.37 -13.34 -23.12
C THR A 146 6.43 -13.09 -24.64
N ASN A 147 5.82 -13.96 -25.44
CA ASN A 147 5.69 -13.88 -26.89
C ASN A 147 4.33 -13.36 -27.36
N PHE A 148 3.64 -12.55 -26.55
CA PHE A 148 2.32 -12.01 -26.87
C PHE A 148 2.32 -11.22 -28.19
N ASP A 149 1.37 -11.57 -29.07
CA ASP A 149 1.11 -10.93 -30.35
C ASP A 149 -0.33 -10.38 -30.32
N PRO A 150 -0.55 -9.05 -30.41
CA PRO A 150 -1.89 -8.46 -30.33
C PRO A 150 -2.81 -8.87 -31.49
N ASN A 151 -2.27 -9.44 -32.58
CA ASN A 151 -3.06 -9.92 -33.73
C ASN A 151 -3.56 -11.37 -33.55
N LYS A 152 -3.18 -12.04 -32.47
CA LYS A 152 -3.57 -13.42 -32.15
C LYS A 152 -4.61 -13.46 -31.03
N LYS A 153 -5.42 -14.49 -31.04
CA LYS A 153 -6.34 -14.82 -29.94
C LYS A 153 -5.65 -15.81 -29.00
N TYR A 154 -5.83 -15.57 -27.70
CA TYR A 154 -5.29 -16.42 -26.64
C TYR A 154 -6.42 -16.92 -25.75
N PRO A 155 -6.30 -18.12 -25.17
CA PRO A 155 -7.17 -18.51 -24.06
C PRO A 155 -6.94 -17.58 -22.87
N VAL A 156 -8.01 -17.26 -22.15
CA VAL A 156 -7.94 -16.45 -20.93
C VAL A 156 -8.18 -17.36 -19.75
N ILE A 157 -7.30 -17.28 -18.73
CA ILE A 157 -7.47 -17.93 -17.44
C ILE A 157 -7.74 -16.82 -16.44
N GLU A 158 -8.92 -16.86 -15.83
CA GLU A 158 -9.26 -15.96 -14.73
C GLU A 158 -8.86 -16.61 -13.41
N TYR A 159 -8.10 -15.86 -12.59
CA TYR A 159 -7.71 -16.27 -11.24
C TYR A 159 -8.24 -15.25 -10.26
N ILE A 160 -9.31 -15.59 -9.56
CA ILE A 160 -10.06 -14.71 -8.69
C ILE A 160 -10.32 -15.36 -7.35
N TYR A 161 -10.30 -14.56 -6.31
CA TYR A 161 -10.85 -14.90 -5.01
C TYR A 161 -11.71 -13.71 -4.54
N ALA A 162 -12.99 -13.95 -4.35
CA ALA A 162 -13.95 -12.97 -3.88
C ALA A 162 -14.33 -13.27 -2.43
N GLY A 163 -13.72 -12.56 -1.49
CA GLY A 163 -14.04 -12.66 -0.06
C GLY A 163 -13.89 -11.29 0.62
N PRO A 164 -14.69 -11.02 1.67
CA PRO A 164 -14.56 -9.78 2.41
C PRO A 164 -13.25 -9.75 3.21
N GLY A 165 -12.68 -8.59 3.41
CA GLY A 165 -11.58 -8.33 4.34
C GLY A 165 -10.16 -8.38 3.76
N SER A 166 -9.96 -8.75 2.49
CA SER A 166 -8.65 -8.72 1.84
C SER A 166 -8.75 -8.54 0.33
N HIS A 167 -7.63 -8.20 -0.29
CA HIS A 167 -7.45 -8.26 -1.74
C HIS A 167 -6.73 -9.54 -2.12
N TYR A 168 -6.95 -10.02 -3.34
CA TYR A 168 -6.26 -11.17 -3.89
C TYR A 168 -5.32 -10.80 -5.04
N THR A 169 -5.67 -9.79 -5.81
CA THR A 169 -4.83 -9.25 -6.87
C THR A 169 -3.51 -8.75 -6.30
N PRO A 170 -2.35 -9.21 -6.81
CA PRO A 170 -1.04 -8.71 -6.37
C PRO A 170 -0.93 -7.20 -6.47
N LYS A 171 -0.51 -6.55 -5.41
CA LYS A 171 -0.30 -5.11 -5.33
C LYS A 171 1.18 -4.73 -5.33
N SER A 172 2.04 -5.66 -4.92
CA SER A 172 3.49 -5.49 -4.92
C SER A 172 4.12 -6.18 -6.11
N PHE A 173 5.37 -5.83 -6.40
CA PHE A 173 6.18 -6.46 -7.44
C PHE A 173 6.42 -7.94 -7.15
N LEU A 174 6.20 -8.78 -8.16
CA LEU A 174 6.52 -10.21 -8.16
C LEU A 174 7.35 -10.54 -9.39
N ALA A 175 8.52 -11.13 -9.17
CA ALA A 175 9.43 -11.51 -10.26
C ALA A 175 8.95 -12.73 -11.07
N TYR A 176 7.98 -13.47 -10.55
CA TYR A 176 7.48 -14.76 -11.09
C TYR A 176 5.98 -14.71 -11.46
N ASN A 177 5.56 -13.65 -12.04
CA ASN A 177 4.19 -13.54 -12.58
C ASN A 177 4.03 -14.33 -13.89
#